data_93f50d412bc58928c2877b1fadd37dfb
#
_entry.id   93f50d412bc58928c2877b1fadd37dfb
#
_cell.length_a   1.000
_cell.length_b   1.000
_cell.length_c   1.000
_cell.angle_alpha   90.00
_cell.angle_beta   90.00
_cell.angle_gamma   90.00
#
_symmetry.space_group_name_H-M   'P 1'
#
loop_
_entity.id
_entity.type
_entity.pdbx_description
1 polymer ?
#
loop_
_entity_poly.entity_id
_entity_poly.type
_entity_poly.pdbx_seq_one_letter_code
_entity_poly.pdbx_strand_id
1 'polypeptide(L)'
;MERSAEVEPRVTLLELVREQFNLTGAKLGCDIQVCGACTLLLNGKPVSACSILAVDADGSDVLTIEGLSHKDSLHPLQEAFMEFGALQCGYCTSGFILTAKALLDECPRPSEQQITEYLAGNFCRCGCYPEIMQAVKNVAGI
;
A
#
# COMPACT_ATOMS: atom_id res chain seq x y z
N MET A 1 2.56 -16.68 -2.63
CA MET A 1 1.86 -17.61 -3.56
C MET A 1 2.18 -17.17 -4.97
N GLU A 2 2.75 -18.05 -5.79
CA GLU A 2 3.01 -17.78 -7.20
C GLU A 2 1.70 -17.72 -7.99
N ARG A 3 1.56 -16.73 -8.87
CA ARG A 3 0.43 -16.56 -9.78
C ARG A 3 0.95 -16.25 -11.17
N SER A 4 0.30 -16.73 -12.19
CA SER A 4 0.63 -16.43 -13.58
C SER A 4 -0.63 -16.03 -14.35
N ALA A 5 -0.46 -15.16 -15.34
CA ALA A 5 -1.50 -14.73 -16.23
C ALA A 5 -0.91 -14.31 -17.58
N GLU A 6 -1.66 -14.49 -18.63
CA GLU A 6 -1.34 -13.91 -19.94
C GLU A 6 -1.98 -12.52 -20.03
N VAL A 7 -1.19 -11.52 -20.36
CA VAL A 7 -1.64 -10.13 -20.41
C VAL A 7 -1.22 -9.46 -21.72
N GLU A 8 -2.03 -8.54 -22.20
CA GLU A 8 -1.59 -7.62 -23.26
C GLU A 8 -0.47 -6.70 -22.73
N PRO A 9 0.51 -6.31 -23.57
CA PRO A 9 1.66 -5.49 -23.12
C PRO A 9 1.29 -4.16 -22.46
N ARG A 10 0.10 -3.62 -22.72
CA ARG A 10 -0.39 -2.35 -22.16
C ARG A 10 -1.04 -2.46 -20.78
N VAL A 11 -1.31 -3.69 -20.32
CA VAL A 11 -1.98 -3.91 -19.03
C VAL A 11 -1.10 -3.46 -17.90
N THR A 12 -1.64 -2.64 -17.00
CA THR A 12 -0.93 -2.17 -15.81
C THR A 12 -0.91 -3.23 -14.71
N LEU A 13 0.04 -3.14 -13.80
CA LEU A 13 0.10 -4.01 -12.63
C LEU A 13 -1.17 -3.89 -11.79
N LEU A 14 -1.75 -2.68 -11.69
CA LEU A 14 -3.01 -2.47 -10.99
C LEU A 14 -4.17 -3.24 -11.65
N GLU A 15 -4.31 -3.14 -12.97
CA GLU A 15 -5.33 -3.90 -13.72
C GLU A 15 -5.15 -5.40 -13.54
N LEU A 16 -3.92 -5.92 -13.66
CA LEU A 16 -3.62 -7.33 -13.45
C LEU A 16 -4.09 -7.82 -12.08
N VAL A 17 -3.67 -7.16 -11.00
CA VAL A 17 -4.00 -7.62 -9.64
C VAL A 17 -5.49 -7.51 -9.33
N ARG A 18 -6.16 -6.48 -9.85
CA ARG A 18 -7.59 -6.25 -9.60
C ARG A 18 -8.50 -7.13 -10.45
N GLU A 19 -8.26 -7.14 -11.78
CA GLU A 19 -9.22 -7.70 -12.74
C GLU A 19 -8.97 -9.21 -12.96
N GLN A 20 -7.71 -9.66 -12.97
CA GLN A 20 -7.41 -11.06 -13.20
C GLN A 20 -7.22 -11.86 -11.90
N PHE A 21 -6.58 -11.26 -10.89
CA PHE A 21 -6.34 -11.95 -9.62
C PHE A 21 -7.41 -11.65 -8.55
N ASN A 22 -8.40 -10.77 -8.84
CA ASN A 22 -9.47 -10.36 -7.91
C ASN A 22 -8.94 -9.80 -6.57
N LEU A 23 -7.75 -9.19 -6.56
CA LEU A 23 -7.15 -8.52 -5.41
C LEU A 23 -7.53 -7.03 -5.44
N THR A 24 -8.71 -6.71 -4.93
CA THR A 24 -9.35 -5.40 -5.09
C THR A 24 -8.97 -4.36 -4.03
N GLY A 25 -8.08 -4.69 -3.10
CA GLY A 25 -7.63 -3.81 -2.02
C GLY A 25 -6.91 -2.56 -2.51
N ALA A 26 -6.03 -2.68 -3.51
CA ALA A 26 -5.47 -1.53 -4.21
C ALA A 26 -6.55 -0.83 -5.05
N LYS A 27 -6.54 0.52 -5.07
CA LYS A 27 -7.61 1.32 -5.71
C LYS A 27 -7.08 2.19 -6.84
N LEU A 28 -7.90 2.35 -7.90
CA LEU A 28 -7.61 3.30 -8.96
C LEU A 28 -8.19 4.68 -8.56
N GLY A 29 -7.32 5.62 -8.15
CA GLY A 29 -7.74 6.98 -7.77
C GLY A 29 -7.47 8.00 -8.88
N CYS A 30 -6.20 8.34 -9.12
CA CYS A 30 -5.82 9.41 -10.05
C CYS A 30 -5.35 8.94 -11.43
N ASP A 31 -4.86 7.71 -11.53
CA ASP A 31 -4.29 7.11 -12.74
C ASP A 31 -3.05 7.83 -13.34
N ILE A 32 -2.40 8.67 -12.53
CA ILE A 32 -1.24 9.51 -12.92
C ILE A 32 -0.13 9.54 -11.85
N GLN A 33 0.01 8.50 -11.04
CA GLN A 33 1.05 8.35 -10.00
C GLN A 33 1.04 9.40 -8.86
N VAL A 34 -0.07 10.07 -8.59
CA VAL A 34 -0.11 11.18 -7.62
C VAL A 34 -0.72 10.78 -6.28
N CYS A 35 -1.79 9.97 -6.28
CA CYS A 35 -2.59 9.79 -5.07
C CYS A 35 -2.17 8.64 -4.15
N GLY A 36 -1.37 7.70 -4.62
CA GLY A 36 -0.91 6.54 -3.83
C GLY A 36 -1.99 5.51 -3.44
N ALA A 37 -3.24 5.65 -3.90
CA ALA A 37 -4.31 4.69 -3.59
C ALA A 37 -4.06 3.30 -4.22
N CYS A 38 -3.25 3.25 -5.28
CA CYS A 38 -2.85 2.03 -5.98
C CYS A 38 -1.50 1.46 -5.50
N THR A 39 -0.93 1.97 -4.41
CA THR A 39 0.38 1.51 -3.93
C THR A 39 0.37 0.00 -3.67
N LEU A 40 1.34 -0.68 -4.25
CA LEU A 40 1.75 -2.06 -3.97
C LEU A 40 3.23 -2.06 -3.58
N LEU A 41 3.72 -3.15 -2.99
CA LEU A 41 5.16 -3.32 -2.82
C LEU A 41 5.67 -4.26 -3.93
N LEU A 42 6.59 -3.75 -4.73
CA LEU A 42 7.32 -4.52 -5.75
C LEU A 42 8.74 -4.75 -5.25
N ASN A 43 9.09 -6.00 -4.98
CA ASN A 43 10.37 -6.37 -4.37
C ASN A 43 10.65 -5.55 -3.08
N GLY A 44 9.61 -5.37 -2.24
CA GLY A 44 9.67 -4.62 -0.98
C GLY A 44 9.61 -3.09 -1.11
N LYS A 45 9.59 -2.53 -2.32
CA LYS A 45 9.55 -1.08 -2.56
C LYS A 45 8.14 -0.61 -2.94
N PRO A 46 7.65 0.52 -2.39
CA PRO A 46 6.34 1.05 -2.75
C PRO A 46 6.35 1.60 -4.18
N VAL A 47 5.39 1.15 -4.97
CA VAL A 47 5.21 1.58 -6.36
C VAL A 47 3.77 1.98 -6.65
N SER A 48 3.59 2.91 -7.58
CA SER A 48 2.26 3.28 -8.10
C SER A 48 1.85 2.29 -9.19
N ALA A 49 1.10 1.25 -8.81
CA ALA A 49 0.75 0.15 -9.71
C ALA A 49 -0.09 0.56 -10.94
N CYS A 50 -0.74 1.73 -10.91
CA CYS A 50 -1.45 2.27 -12.08
C CYS A 50 -0.53 2.67 -13.24
N SER A 51 0.78 2.77 -13.00
CA SER A 51 1.75 3.22 -14.02
C SER A 51 2.93 2.24 -14.22
N ILE A 52 2.87 1.08 -13.57
CA ILE A 52 3.80 -0.03 -13.83
C ILE A 52 3.11 -0.99 -14.80
N LEU A 53 3.77 -1.39 -15.86
CA LEU A 53 3.25 -2.42 -16.75
C LEU A 53 3.34 -3.79 -16.07
N ALA A 54 2.32 -4.61 -16.24
CA ALA A 54 2.29 -5.95 -15.66
C ALA A 54 3.48 -6.81 -16.14
N VAL A 55 3.89 -6.64 -17.39
CA VAL A 55 5.05 -7.34 -17.97
C VAL A 55 6.37 -6.96 -17.31
N ASP A 56 6.50 -5.75 -16.77
CA ASP A 56 7.70 -5.30 -16.05
C ASP A 56 7.80 -5.90 -14.63
N ALA A 57 6.69 -6.42 -14.12
CA ALA A 57 6.63 -7.08 -12.81
C ALA A 57 6.81 -8.62 -12.91
N ASP A 58 7.05 -9.15 -14.11
CA ASP A 58 7.26 -10.59 -14.28
C ASP A 58 8.48 -11.06 -13.47
N GLY A 59 8.33 -12.20 -12.79
CA GLY A 59 9.36 -12.75 -11.89
C GLY A 59 9.60 -11.95 -10.61
N SER A 60 8.85 -10.89 -10.34
CA SER A 60 9.00 -10.05 -9.15
C SER A 60 8.12 -10.52 -7.99
N ASP A 61 8.54 -10.18 -6.76
CA ASP A 61 7.69 -10.30 -5.58
C ASP A 61 6.75 -9.10 -5.47
N VAL A 62 5.44 -9.36 -5.52
CA VAL A 62 4.40 -8.33 -5.43
C VAL A 62 3.57 -8.56 -4.18
N LEU A 63 3.65 -7.62 -3.21
CA LEU A 63 2.81 -7.63 -2.03
C LEU A 63 1.65 -6.66 -2.16
N THR A 64 0.44 -7.19 -2.06
CA THR A 64 -0.81 -6.42 -1.95
C THR A 64 -1.31 -6.39 -0.51
N ILE A 65 -2.30 -5.55 -0.20
CA ILE A 65 -2.86 -5.47 1.15
C ILE A 65 -3.47 -6.80 1.62
N GLU A 66 -3.99 -7.59 0.70
CA GLU A 66 -4.55 -8.93 1.00
C GLU A 66 -3.47 -9.91 1.44
N GLY A 67 -2.24 -9.73 0.96
CA GLY A 67 -1.09 -10.57 1.32
C GLY A 67 -0.42 -10.15 2.63
N LEU A 68 -0.81 -9.02 3.23
CA LEU A 68 -0.17 -8.50 4.42
C LEU A 68 -0.58 -9.26 5.69
N SER A 69 -1.82 -9.73 5.77
CA SER A 69 -2.32 -10.52 6.88
C SER A 69 -1.89 -11.99 6.77
N HIS A 70 -1.60 -12.62 7.89
CA HIS A 70 -1.27 -14.03 7.95
C HIS A 70 -2.36 -14.82 8.66
N LYS A 71 -3.02 -15.75 7.93
CA LYS A 71 -4.10 -16.61 8.44
C LYS A 71 -5.20 -15.79 9.14
N ASP A 72 -5.33 -15.92 10.44
CA ASP A 72 -6.40 -15.31 11.24
C ASP A 72 -5.93 -14.05 12.00
N SER A 73 -4.72 -13.52 11.70
CA SER A 73 -4.17 -12.34 12.36
C SER A 73 -3.92 -11.21 11.36
N LEU A 74 -4.34 -10.01 11.75
CA LEU A 74 -3.99 -8.80 11.01
C LEU A 74 -2.52 -8.43 11.25
N HIS A 75 -1.95 -7.69 10.31
CA HIS A 75 -0.64 -7.09 10.52
C HIS A 75 -0.75 -5.93 11.54
N PRO A 76 0.26 -5.66 12.40
CA PRO A 76 0.21 -4.59 13.39
C PRO A 76 -0.20 -3.22 12.84
N LEU A 77 0.21 -2.88 11.62
CA LEU A 77 -0.25 -1.64 10.95
C LEU A 77 -1.75 -1.66 10.66
N GLN A 78 -2.33 -2.81 10.27
CA GLN A 78 -3.77 -2.90 10.04
C GLN A 78 -4.56 -2.74 11.34
N GLU A 79 -4.09 -3.36 12.43
CA GLU A 79 -4.67 -3.21 13.76
C GLU A 79 -4.60 -1.76 14.25
N ALA A 80 -3.43 -1.12 14.14
CA ALA A 80 -3.23 0.27 14.54
C ALA A 80 -4.12 1.23 13.73
N PHE A 81 -4.28 1.03 12.42
CA PHE A 81 -5.17 1.85 11.60
C PHE A 81 -6.63 1.76 12.05
N MET A 82 -7.08 0.61 12.52
CA MET A 82 -8.42 0.46 13.12
C MET A 82 -8.50 1.08 14.51
N GLU A 83 -7.52 0.83 15.36
CA GLU A 83 -7.47 1.33 16.75
C GLU A 83 -7.47 2.86 16.81
N PHE A 84 -6.67 3.53 15.98
CA PHE A 84 -6.56 4.99 15.92
C PHE A 84 -7.57 5.66 15.00
N GLY A 85 -8.49 4.91 14.38
CA GLY A 85 -9.46 5.46 13.45
C GLY A 85 -8.83 6.11 12.22
N ALA A 86 -7.66 5.60 11.77
CA ALA A 86 -6.88 6.11 10.65
C ALA A 86 -7.53 5.87 9.28
N LEU A 87 -8.85 5.82 9.23
CA LEU A 87 -9.64 5.63 8.03
C LEU A 87 -11.05 6.23 8.19
N GLN A 88 -11.62 6.72 7.10
CA GLN A 88 -13.03 7.08 7.00
C GLN A 88 -13.65 6.32 5.83
N CYS A 89 -13.53 6.80 4.59
CA CYS A 89 -14.05 6.07 3.43
C CYS A 89 -13.27 4.79 3.09
N GLY A 90 -12.04 4.63 3.57
CA GLY A 90 -11.20 3.46 3.36
C GLY A 90 -10.46 3.40 2.01
N TYR A 91 -10.71 4.34 1.10
CA TYR A 91 -10.20 4.27 -0.28
C TYR A 91 -8.67 4.36 -0.38
N CYS A 92 -8.03 5.19 0.42
CA CYS A 92 -6.56 5.35 0.46
C CYS A 92 -5.86 4.43 1.46
N THR A 93 -6.60 3.73 2.31
CA THR A 93 -6.07 3.02 3.50
C THR A 93 -5.05 1.96 3.12
N SER A 94 -5.32 1.13 2.12
CA SER A 94 -4.39 0.09 1.66
C SER A 94 -3.05 0.67 1.20
N GLY A 95 -3.09 1.79 0.47
CA GLY A 95 -1.89 2.49 0.00
C GLY A 95 -1.05 3.01 1.16
N PHE A 96 -1.66 3.69 2.13
CA PHE A 96 -0.96 4.18 3.32
C PHE A 96 -0.34 3.06 4.14
N ILE A 97 -1.07 1.96 4.37
CA ILE A 97 -0.58 0.81 5.13
C ILE A 97 0.65 0.19 4.45
N LEU A 98 0.60 -0.06 3.13
CA LEU A 98 1.74 -0.64 2.40
C LEU A 98 2.93 0.31 2.34
N THR A 99 2.71 1.61 2.17
CA THR A 99 3.79 2.61 2.22
C THR A 99 4.42 2.66 3.61
N ALA A 100 3.61 2.69 4.67
CA ALA A 100 4.10 2.66 6.05
C ALA A 100 4.86 1.35 6.36
N LYS A 101 4.38 0.21 5.85
CA LYS A 101 5.10 -1.07 5.95
C LYS A 101 6.50 -0.98 5.36
N ALA A 102 6.62 -0.47 4.14
CA ALA A 102 7.92 -0.33 3.49
C ALA A 102 8.87 0.58 4.29
N LEU A 103 8.35 1.70 4.82
CA LEU A 103 9.13 2.57 5.70
C LEU A 103 9.65 1.82 6.93
N LEU A 104 8.76 1.10 7.63
CA LEU A 104 9.15 0.41 8.87
C LEU A 104 10.08 -0.78 8.64
N ASP A 105 10.03 -1.41 7.47
CA ASP A 105 10.99 -2.42 7.06
C ASP A 105 12.39 -1.82 6.83
N GLU A 106 12.47 -0.62 6.24
CA GLU A 106 13.74 0.08 6.00
C GLU A 106 14.27 0.77 7.27
N CYS A 107 13.38 1.35 8.04
CA CYS A 107 13.69 2.11 9.26
C CYS A 107 12.67 1.77 10.36
N PRO A 108 12.97 0.83 11.27
CA PRO A 108 12.00 0.39 12.29
C PRO A 108 11.59 1.48 13.30
N ARG A 109 12.40 2.51 13.46
CA ARG A 109 12.12 3.66 14.35
C ARG A 109 12.36 4.98 13.62
N PRO A 110 11.49 5.34 12.66
CA PRO A 110 11.65 6.58 11.92
C PRO A 110 11.28 7.78 12.80
N SER A 111 11.89 8.94 12.54
CA SER A 111 11.42 10.21 13.09
C SER A 111 10.06 10.57 12.46
N GLU A 112 9.33 11.48 13.13
CA GLU A 112 8.06 11.99 12.61
C GLU A 112 8.22 12.67 11.23
N GLN A 113 9.33 13.35 11.03
CA GLN A 113 9.67 13.94 9.74
C GLN A 113 9.85 12.86 8.66
N GLN A 114 10.57 11.78 8.96
CA GLN A 114 10.74 10.67 8.03
C GLN A 114 9.40 10.00 7.67
N ILE A 115 8.51 9.82 8.65
CA ILE A 115 7.16 9.31 8.38
C ILE A 115 6.42 10.25 7.43
N THR A 116 6.42 11.56 7.70
CA THR A 116 5.76 12.57 6.88
C THR A 116 6.27 12.56 5.44
N GLU A 117 7.59 12.56 5.28
CA GLU A 117 8.24 12.57 3.96
C GLU A 117 7.96 11.28 3.18
N TYR A 118 8.03 10.13 3.84
CA TYR A 118 7.82 8.84 3.17
C TYR A 118 6.35 8.63 2.74
N LEU A 119 5.41 9.12 3.56
CA LEU A 119 3.97 9.06 3.26
C LEU A 119 3.48 10.19 2.34
N ALA A 120 4.33 11.14 1.96
CA ALA A 120 3.94 12.29 1.12
C ALA A 120 3.39 11.90 -0.27
N GLY A 121 3.72 10.70 -0.77
CA GLY A 121 3.15 10.14 -2.00
C GLY A 121 1.72 9.59 -1.88
N ASN A 122 1.12 9.63 -0.68
CA ASN A 122 -0.23 9.14 -0.43
C ASN A 122 -1.17 10.28 -0.05
N PHE A 123 -2.33 10.34 -0.70
CA PHE A 123 -3.34 11.38 -0.50
C PHE A 123 -4.61 10.82 0.16
N CYS A 124 -5.06 11.48 1.23
CA CYS A 124 -6.34 11.18 1.88
C CYS A 124 -7.31 12.35 1.73
N ARG A 125 -8.39 12.17 0.95
CA ARG A 125 -9.41 13.22 0.75
C ARG A 125 -10.25 13.47 2.01
N CYS A 126 -10.35 12.49 2.90
CA CYS A 126 -11.06 12.59 4.17
C CYS A 126 -10.27 13.32 5.27
N GLY A 127 -8.94 13.47 5.08
CA GLY A 127 -8.08 14.22 6.00
C GLY A 127 -7.62 13.44 7.23
N CYS A 128 -7.54 12.09 7.17
CA CYS A 128 -7.12 11.24 8.29
C CYS A 128 -5.60 11.28 8.58
N TYR A 129 -4.86 12.31 8.17
CA TYR A 129 -3.41 12.37 8.34
C TYR A 129 -2.94 12.31 9.79
N PRO A 130 -3.58 13.00 10.77
CA PRO A 130 -3.18 12.90 12.18
C PRO A 130 -3.31 11.48 12.73
N GLU A 131 -4.40 10.79 12.43
CA GLU A 131 -4.69 9.43 12.89
C GLU A 131 -3.75 8.42 12.22
N ILE A 132 -3.46 8.59 10.92
CA ILE A 132 -2.47 7.79 10.19
C ILE A 132 -1.09 7.94 10.82
N MET A 133 -0.68 9.17 11.12
CA MET A 133 0.60 9.45 11.79
C MET A 133 0.68 8.76 13.15
N GLN A 134 -0.39 8.82 13.96
CA GLN A 134 -0.45 8.17 15.27
C GLN A 134 -0.36 6.65 15.15
N ALA A 135 -1.09 6.05 14.19
CA ALA A 135 -1.05 4.61 13.94
C ALA A 135 0.36 4.13 13.57
N VAL A 136 1.05 4.84 12.68
CA VAL A 136 2.42 4.48 12.27
C VAL A 136 3.41 4.66 13.43
N LYS A 137 3.31 5.75 14.20
CA LYS A 137 4.14 5.99 15.38
C LYS A 137 3.93 4.92 16.45
N ASN A 138 2.70 4.51 16.68
CA ASN A 138 2.38 3.43 17.64
C ASN A 138 3.11 2.13 17.26
N VAL A 139 3.02 1.71 16.00
CA VAL A 139 3.70 0.48 15.53
C VAL A 139 5.22 0.62 15.58
N ALA A 140 5.76 1.79 15.32
CA ALA A 140 7.20 2.08 15.41
C ALA A 140 7.71 2.16 16.87
N GLY A 141 6.82 2.27 17.87
CA GLY A 141 7.17 2.42 19.28
C GLY A 141 7.83 3.78 19.61
N ILE A 142 7.33 4.86 19.00
CA ILE A 142 7.83 6.24 19.17
C ILE A 142 6.69 7.22 19.49
#